data_4962878f4d39825f895940354eb4d38e
#
_entry.id   4962878f4d39825f895940354eb4d38e
#
_cell.length_a   1.000
_cell.length_b   1.000
_cell.length_c   1.000
_cell.angle_alpha   90.00
_cell.angle_beta   90.00
_cell.angle_gamma   90.00
#
_symmetry.space_group_name_H-M   'P 1'
#
loop_
_entity.id
_entity.type
_entity.pdbx_description
1 polymer ?
#
loop_
_entity_poly.entity_id
_entity_poly.type
_entity_poly.pdbx_seq_one_letter_code
_entity_poly.pdbx_strand_id
1 'polypeptide(L)'
;VKVLNKKNKSLLIIIPARLNSTRLSRKLIRKISGVPMVIRVAQSAINTNLGDVIVATDSKLIQNLCKKQKVDSIITPTNIKSGTDRVYYAYEKLRRKYDLIVNLQGDLPIFNKEVLENTVSLFNDKKTEIGSAICDLHTSEFKDKNVVKAKVTLNRNNEGFAIDFCRTIENKEFFYHHIGLYI
;
A
#
# COMPACT_ATOMS: atom_id res chain seq x y z
N VAL A 1 20.15 -24.55 -16.52
CA VAL A 1 19.37 -23.60 -15.72
C VAL A 1 20.06 -22.26 -15.89
N LYS A 2 19.50 -21.36 -16.73
CA LYS A 2 19.98 -19.99 -16.85
C LYS A 2 19.46 -19.22 -15.64
N VAL A 3 20.33 -18.95 -14.68
CA VAL A 3 20.09 -17.96 -13.62
C VAL A 3 20.12 -16.60 -14.33
N LEU A 4 18.94 -16.06 -14.63
CA LEU A 4 18.79 -14.67 -15.07
C LEU A 4 19.17 -13.79 -13.87
N ASN A 5 20.27 -13.05 -14.01
CA ASN A 5 20.66 -11.98 -13.12
C ASN A 5 19.56 -10.90 -13.15
N LYS A 6 18.51 -11.08 -12.34
CA LYS A 6 17.53 -10.02 -12.09
C LYS A 6 18.26 -8.93 -11.32
N LYS A 7 18.58 -7.82 -11.97
CA LYS A 7 18.91 -6.59 -11.24
C LYS A 7 17.77 -6.37 -10.26
N ASN A 8 17.98 -6.60 -8.96
CA ASN A 8 16.99 -6.32 -7.94
C ASN A 8 16.72 -4.82 -7.99
N LYS A 9 15.49 -4.45 -8.41
CA LYS A 9 15.04 -3.07 -8.38
C LYS A 9 15.06 -2.59 -6.94
N SER A 10 15.61 -1.41 -6.70
CA SER A 10 15.57 -0.80 -5.39
C SER A 10 14.13 -0.37 -5.06
N LEU A 11 13.62 -0.82 -3.93
CA LEU A 11 12.22 -0.62 -3.53
C LEU A 11 12.15 0.24 -2.26
N LEU A 12 11.27 1.22 -2.27
CA LEU A 12 10.90 2.00 -1.10
C LEU A 12 9.41 1.83 -0.79
N ILE A 13 9.08 1.38 0.41
CA ILE A 13 7.72 1.27 0.91
C ILE A 13 7.42 2.47 1.78
N ILE A 14 6.47 3.31 1.37
CA ILE A 14 6.02 4.46 2.15
C ILE A 14 4.60 4.20 2.63
N ILE A 15 4.40 4.33 3.95
CA ILE A 15 3.12 4.15 4.62
C ILE A 15 2.56 5.52 4.99
N PRO A 16 1.60 6.07 4.23
CA PRO A 16 0.98 7.35 4.59
C PRO A 16 0.09 7.17 5.83
N ALA A 17 0.36 7.99 6.86
CA ALA A 17 -0.27 7.86 8.16
C ALA A 17 -0.65 9.24 8.72
N ARG A 18 -1.90 9.68 8.52
CA ARG A 18 -2.44 10.87 9.16
C ARG A 18 -3.19 10.53 10.44
N LEU A 19 -3.07 11.40 11.46
CA LEU A 19 -3.73 11.17 12.75
C LEU A 19 -5.26 11.25 12.63
N ASN A 20 -5.75 12.24 11.89
CA ASN A 20 -7.17 12.47 11.72
C ASN A 20 -7.70 11.73 10.50
N SER A 21 -8.53 10.72 10.73
CA SER A 21 -9.29 10.04 9.70
C SER A 21 -10.77 10.42 9.82
N THR A 22 -11.43 10.65 8.68
CA THR A 22 -12.82 11.14 8.61
C THR A 22 -13.84 10.13 9.12
N ARG A 23 -13.60 8.83 8.91
CA ARG A 23 -14.54 7.75 9.25
C ARG A 23 -14.34 7.17 10.64
N LEU A 24 -13.12 7.04 11.12
CA LEU A 24 -12.78 6.51 12.44
C LEU A 24 -11.64 7.32 13.02
N SER A 25 -11.96 8.21 13.97
CA SER A 25 -10.96 9.06 14.61
C SER A 25 -9.79 8.24 15.14
N ARG A 26 -8.57 8.70 14.83
CA ARG A 26 -7.32 8.11 15.30
C ARG A 26 -7.16 6.62 14.95
N LYS A 27 -7.74 6.16 13.81
CA LYS A 27 -7.72 4.74 13.37
C LYS A 27 -6.32 4.13 13.47
N LEU A 28 -5.30 4.82 12.95
CA LEU A 28 -3.95 4.28 12.81
C LEU A 28 -3.18 4.09 14.11
N ILE A 29 -3.59 4.73 15.21
CA ILE A 29 -2.99 4.54 16.52
C ILE A 29 -3.80 3.58 17.42
N ARG A 30 -4.96 3.11 16.97
CA ARG A 30 -5.69 2.06 17.67
C ARG A 30 -4.88 0.78 17.71
N LYS A 31 -4.93 0.09 18.83
CA LYS A 31 -4.15 -1.14 19.03
C LYS A 31 -4.90 -2.35 18.50
N ILE A 32 -4.20 -3.20 17.77
CA ILE A 32 -4.61 -4.56 17.40
C ILE A 32 -3.70 -5.51 18.17
N SER A 33 -4.24 -6.28 19.10
CA SER A 33 -3.45 -7.15 20.00
C SER A 33 -2.28 -6.39 20.65
N GLY A 34 -2.58 -5.22 21.26
CA GLY A 34 -1.59 -4.43 21.99
C GLY A 34 -0.67 -3.52 21.17
N VAL A 35 -0.59 -3.69 19.84
CA VAL A 35 0.30 -2.93 18.95
C VAL A 35 -0.50 -1.93 18.10
N PRO A 36 -0.11 -0.64 18.00
CA PRO A 36 -0.78 0.34 17.13
C PRO A 36 -0.83 -0.15 15.67
N MET A 37 -1.96 0.08 14.98
CA MET A 37 -2.18 -0.39 13.61
C MET A 37 -1.06 0.03 12.66
N VAL A 38 -0.67 1.30 12.66
CA VAL A 38 0.41 1.80 11.79
C VAL A 38 1.74 1.09 12.02
N ILE A 39 2.02 0.72 13.26
CA ILE A 39 3.24 -0.02 13.62
C ILE A 39 3.15 -1.47 13.11
N ARG A 40 1.98 -2.10 13.19
CA ARG A 40 1.79 -3.45 12.60
C ARG A 40 2.02 -3.44 11.10
N VAL A 41 1.45 -2.47 10.39
CA VAL A 41 1.67 -2.31 8.95
C VAL A 41 3.16 -2.14 8.65
N ALA A 42 3.84 -1.26 9.39
CA ALA A 42 5.27 -1.03 9.20
C ALA A 42 6.12 -2.27 9.48
N GLN A 43 5.84 -2.99 10.57
CA GLN A 43 6.53 -4.23 10.91
C GLN A 43 6.27 -5.33 9.88
N SER A 44 5.03 -5.49 9.39
CA SER A 44 4.72 -6.42 8.31
C SER A 44 5.50 -6.08 7.04
N ALA A 45 5.60 -4.79 6.68
CA ALA A 45 6.38 -4.35 5.53
C ALA A 45 7.87 -4.63 5.71
N ILE A 46 8.46 -4.30 6.88
CA ILE A 46 9.87 -4.57 7.20
C ILE A 46 10.17 -6.08 7.12
N ASN A 47 9.29 -6.91 7.63
CA ASN A 47 9.47 -8.38 7.64
C ASN A 47 9.45 -9.00 6.24
N THR A 48 9.00 -8.28 5.21
CA THR A 48 9.10 -8.76 3.82
C THR A 48 10.54 -8.80 3.33
N ASN A 49 11.42 -7.95 3.87
CA ASN A 49 12.81 -7.75 3.42
C ASN A 49 12.93 -7.41 1.92
N LEU A 50 11.91 -6.75 1.34
CA LEU A 50 11.88 -6.41 -0.09
C LEU A 50 12.42 -5.01 -0.39
N GLY A 51 12.48 -4.13 0.61
CA GLY A 51 12.96 -2.75 0.45
C GLY A 51 12.97 -1.95 1.73
N ASP A 52 13.37 -0.70 1.64
CA ASP A 52 13.34 0.24 2.76
C ASP A 52 11.89 0.61 3.10
N VAL A 53 11.60 0.82 4.39
CA VAL A 53 10.24 1.12 4.86
C VAL A 53 10.22 2.42 5.65
N ILE A 54 9.31 3.34 5.30
CA ILE A 54 9.17 4.64 5.97
C ILE A 54 7.69 4.95 6.22
N VAL A 55 7.38 5.47 7.40
CA VAL A 55 6.06 6.03 7.72
C VAL A 55 6.06 7.54 7.45
N ALA A 56 5.17 7.99 6.57
CA ALA A 56 4.96 9.40 6.26
C ALA A 56 3.76 9.94 7.05
N THR A 57 3.98 10.83 8.03
CA THR A 57 2.92 11.26 8.95
C THR A 57 2.92 12.77 9.21
N ASP A 58 1.74 13.33 9.46
CA ASP A 58 1.55 14.70 9.94
C ASP A 58 1.54 14.83 11.47
N SER A 59 1.76 13.73 12.19
CA SER A 59 1.59 13.65 13.64
C SER A 59 2.87 13.31 14.36
N LYS A 60 3.30 14.20 15.26
CA LYS A 60 4.41 13.90 16.18
C LYS A 60 4.11 12.69 17.08
N LEU A 61 2.83 12.42 17.38
CA LEU A 61 2.44 11.24 18.15
C LEU A 61 2.77 9.94 17.37
N ILE A 62 2.41 9.87 16.10
CA ILE A 62 2.74 8.71 15.23
C ILE A 62 4.26 8.61 15.07
N GLN A 63 4.95 9.73 14.83
CA GLN A 63 6.41 9.74 14.73
C GLN A 63 7.08 9.19 16.00
N ASN A 64 6.61 9.58 17.19
CA ASN A 64 7.13 9.07 18.46
C ASN A 64 6.86 7.56 18.63
N LEU A 65 5.71 7.07 18.17
CA LEU A 65 5.42 5.63 18.14
C LEU A 65 6.38 4.89 17.23
N CYS A 66 6.64 5.41 16.03
CA CYS A 66 7.61 4.85 15.09
C CYS A 66 9.02 4.80 15.72
N LYS A 67 9.48 5.90 16.30
CA LYS A 67 10.78 5.97 16.96
C LYS A 67 10.94 4.93 18.07
N LYS A 68 9.92 4.76 18.91
CA LYS A 68 9.92 3.73 19.99
C LYS A 68 10.03 2.30 19.44
N GLN A 69 9.55 2.06 18.24
CA GLN A 69 9.54 0.75 17.58
C GLN A 69 10.64 0.60 16.52
N LYS A 70 11.60 1.55 16.47
CA LYS A 70 12.73 1.56 15.52
C LYS A 70 12.24 1.51 14.04
N VAL A 71 11.13 2.19 13.75
CA VAL A 71 10.58 2.36 12.41
C VAL A 71 10.93 3.76 11.92
N ASP A 72 11.48 3.86 10.72
CA ASP A 72 11.80 5.14 10.10
C ASP A 72 10.53 5.93 9.78
N SER A 73 10.58 7.25 9.98
CA SER A 73 9.42 8.11 9.73
C SER A 73 9.82 9.52 9.33
N ILE A 74 8.99 10.13 8.48
CA ILE A 74 9.14 11.50 8.00
C ILE A 74 7.90 12.29 8.39
N ILE A 75 8.10 13.49 8.97
CA ILE A 75 7.03 14.45 9.20
C ILE A 75 6.68 15.14 7.88
N THR A 76 5.38 15.19 7.60
CA THR A 76 4.79 15.80 6.41
C THR A 76 3.83 16.90 6.81
N PRO A 77 3.56 17.90 5.95
CA PRO A 77 2.58 18.93 6.21
C PRO A 77 1.18 18.39 6.51
N THR A 78 0.45 19.07 7.38
CA THR A 78 -0.92 18.72 7.78
C THR A 78 -1.96 18.99 6.69
N ASN A 79 -1.68 19.93 5.78
CA ASN A 79 -2.56 20.32 4.68
C ASN A 79 -2.56 19.36 3.49
N ILE A 80 -1.70 18.34 3.49
CA ILE A 80 -1.72 17.30 2.44
C ILE A 80 -2.98 16.46 2.57
N LYS A 81 -3.81 16.48 1.51
CA LYS A 81 -5.16 15.88 1.54
C LYS A 81 -5.16 14.38 1.21
N SER A 82 -4.35 13.93 0.25
CA SER A 82 -4.34 12.53 -0.18
C SER A 82 -3.17 11.73 0.40
N GLY A 83 -3.33 10.39 0.44
CA GLY A 83 -2.24 9.47 0.80
C GLY A 83 -1.12 9.50 -0.23
N THR A 84 -1.46 9.57 -1.52
CA THR A 84 -0.50 9.61 -2.62
C THR A 84 0.37 10.86 -2.58
N ASP A 85 -0.24 12.05 -2.37
CA ASP A 85 0.53 13.29 -2.23
C ASP A 85 1.47 13.24 -1.02
N ARG A 86 1.05 12.58 0.06
CA ARG A 86 1.88 12.40 1.25
C ARG A 86 3.07 11.48 0.99
N VAL A 87 2.86 10.40 0.23
CA VAL A 87 3.92 9.50 -0.23
C VAL A 87 4.90 10.26 -1.12
N TYR A 88 4.40 11.01 -2.09
CA TYR A 88 5.24 11.82 -2.98
C TYR A 88 6.06 12.85 -2.19
N TYR A 89 5.43 13.61 -1.29
CA TYR A 89 6.13 14.57 -0.44
C TYR A 89 7.25 13.92 0.39
N ALA A 90 6.97 12.74 0.98
CA ALA A 90 7.96 12.03 1.79
C ALA A 90 9.13 11.54 0.91
N TYR A 91 8.83 11.02 -0.28
CA TYR A 91 9.87 10.61 -1.24
C TYR A 91 10.79 11.76 -1.64
N GLU A 92 10.24 12.93 -2.00
CA GLU A 92 11.00 14.12 -2.36
C GLU A 92 11.95 14.62 -1.23
N LYS A 93 11.65 14.30 0.02
CA LYS A 93 12.52 14.62 1.17
C LYS A 93 13.69 13.66 1.33
N LEU A 94 13.66 12.51 0.65
CA LEU A 94 14.75 11.56 0.67
C LEU A 94 15.82 11.98 -0.34
N ARG A 95 17.09 11.84 0.06
CA ARG A 95 18.23 12.12 -0.83
C ARG A 95 18.63 10.92 -1.70
N ARG A 96 17.92 9.81 -1.55
CA ARG A 96 18.16 8.55 -2.27
C ARG A 96 17.09 8.31 -3.32
N LYS A 97 17.49 7.86 -4.51
CA LYS A 97 16.57 7.44 -5.57
C LYS A 97 16.26 5.95 -5.43
N TYR A 98 15.04 5.58 -5.81
CA TYR A 98 14.56 4.21 -5.86
C TYR A 98 13.95 3.94 -7.24
N ASP A 99 14.00 2.68 -7.69
CA ASP A 99 13.39 2.26 -8.96
C ASP A 99 11.88 2.16 -8.85
N LEU A 100 11.37 1.73 -7.69
CA LEU A 100 9.96 1.55 -7.41
C LEU A 100 9.58 2.13 -6.04
N ILE A 101 8.44 2.82 -6.01
CA ILE A 101 7.86 3.38 -4.78
C ILE A 101 6.53 2.68 -4.50
N VAL A 102 6.42 2.04 -3.35
CA VAL A 102 5.19 1.41 -2.86
C VAL A 102 4.44 2.38 -1.95
N ASN A 103 3.23 2.72 -2.32
CA ASN A 103 2.25 3.36 -1.44
C ASN A 103 1.45 2.26 -0.74
N LEU A 104 1.83 1.89 0.48
CA LEU A 104 1.15 0.89 1.30
C LEU A 104 0.22 1.58 2.29
N GLN A 105 -1.09 1.38 2.14
CA GLN A 105 -2.06 2.02 3.02
C GLN A 105 -1.88 1.62 4.48
N GLY A 106 -1.89 2.61 5.38
CA GLY A 106 -1.63 2.41 6.82
C GLY A 106 -2.70 1.60 7.57
N ASP A 107 -3.75 1.18 6.90
CA ASP A 107 -4.83 0.36 7.42
C ASP A 107 -4.89 -1.07 6.85
N LEU A 108 -3.79 -1.54 6.29
CA LEU A 108 -3.55 -2.94 5.90
C LEU A 108 -2.63 -3.63 6.92
N PRO A 109 -3.11 -3.95 8.15
CA PRO A 109 -2.27 -4.46 9.24
C PRO A 109 -1.72 -5.87 8.98
N ILE A 110 -2.32 -6.58 8.06
CA ILE A 110 -1.91 -7.92 7.63
C ILE A 110 -1.89 -7.90 6.10
N PHE A 111 -0.73 -8.10 5.51
CA PHE A 111 -0.61 -8.36 4.09
C PHE A 111 0.48 -9.41 3.86
N ASN A 112 0.31 -10.23 2.83
CA ASN A 112 1.26 -11.27 2.51
C ASN A 112 2.43 -10.67 1.70
N LYS A 113 3.65 -11.09 2.01
CA LYS A 113 4.86 -10.77 1.24
C LYS A 113 4.68 -11.08 -0.25
N GLU A 114 4.06 -12.22 -0.56
CA GLU A 114 3.77 -12.68 -1.91
C GLU A 114 2.92 -11.66 -2.71
N VAL A 115 1.97 -10.99 -2.07
CA VAL A 115 1.17 -9.93 -2.73
C VAL A 115 2.07 -8.81 -3.22
N LEU A 116 3.05 -8.39 -2.40
CA LEU A 116 3.99 -7.35 -2.80
C LEU A 116 4.95 -7.84 -3.89
N GLU A 117 5.49 -9.06 -3.78
CA GLU A 117 6.37 -9.68 -4.78
C GLU A 117 5.67 -9.79 -6.14
N ASN A 118 4.42 -10.27 -6.16
CA ASN A 118 3.63 -10.39 -7.37
C ASN A 118 3.32 -9.01 -7.98
N THR A 119 3.00 -8.01 -7.15
CA THR A 119 2.76 -6.65 -7.67
C THR A 119 4.04 -6.02 -8.23
N VAL A 120 5.19 -6.24 -7.60
CA VAL A 120 6.51 -5.80 -8.10
C VAL A 120 6.84 -6.49 -9.42
N SER A 121 6.46 -7.75 -9.60
CA SER A 121 6.74 -8.51 -10.82
C SER A 121 6.06 -7.93 -12.06
N LEU A 122 4.95 -7.21 -11.92
CA LEU A 122 4.27 -6.51 -13.03
C LEU A 122 5.20 -5.53 -13.76
N PHE A 123 6.17 -4.95 -13.05
CA PHE A 123 7.16 -4.02 -13.61
C PHE A 123 8.30 -4.71 -14.39
N ASN A 124 8.22 -6.03 -14.61
CA ASN A 124 9.04 -6.70 -15.62
C ASN A 124 8.54 -6.34 -17.04
N ASP A 125 7.27 -6.02 -17.20
CA ASP A 125 6.77 -5.36 -18.40
C ASP A 125 7.08 -3.86 -18.33
N LYS A 126 7.83 -3.36 -19.32
CA LYS A 126 8.21 -1.95 -19.43
C LYS A 126 7.04 -1.00 -19.66
N LYS A 127 5.87 -1.52 -20.03
CA LYS A 127 4.63 -0.74 -20.21
C LYS A 127 3.90 -0.49 -18.90
N THR A 128 4.27 -1.19 -17.82
CA THR A 128 3.65 -0.99 -16.51
C THR A 128 4.19 0.26 -15.87
N GLU A 129 3.34 1.26 -15.69
CA GLU A 129 3.65 2.51 -15.00
C GLU A 129 3.10 2.52 -13.58
N ILE A 130 1.94 1.87 -13.34
CA ILE A 130 1.32 1.72 -12.03
C ILE A 130 0.89 0.27 -11.86
N GLY A 131 1.28 -0.34 -10.75
CA GLY A 131 0.86 -1.68 -10.33
C GLY A 131 0.01 -1.63 -9.07
N SER A 132 -0.98 -2.53 -8.99
CA SER A 132 -1.80 -2.70 -7.79
C SER A 132 -2.20 -4.16 -7.63
N ALA A 133 -2.83 -4.51 -6.49
CA ALA A 133 -3.26 -5.86 -6.20
C ALA A 133 -4.78 -5.94 -6.03
N ILE A 134 -5.32 -7.10 -6.36
CA ILE A 134 -6.73 -7.44 -6.20
C ILE A 134 -6.87 -8.81 -5.53
N CYS A 135 -8.03 -9.07 -4.95
CA CYS A 135 -8.41 -10.39 -4.48
C CYS A 135 -9.89 -10.67 -4.80
N ASP A 136 -10.33 -11.88 -4.52
CA ASP A 136 -11.72 -12.25 -4.72
C ASP A 136 -12.66 -11.31 -3.97
N LEU A 137 -13.78 -10.99 -4.64
CA LEU A 137 -14.82 -10.13 -4.11
C LEU A 137 -15.98 -10.98 -3.57
N HIS A 138 -16.36 -10.76 -2.31
CA HIS A 138 -17.54 -11.41 -1.71
C HIS A 138 -18.83 -10.68 -2.08
N THR A 139 -19.95 -11.41 -2.15
CA THR A 139 -21.27 -10.82 -2.49
C THR A 139 -21.71 -9.73 -1.51
N SER A 140 -21.38 -9.86 -0.23
CA SER A 140 -21.64 -8.86 0.81
C SER A 140 -20.93 -7.52 0.57
N GLU A 141 -19.88 -7.52 -0.25
CA GLU A 141 -19.09 -6.31 -0.55
C GLU A 141 -19.61 -5.51 -1.74
N PHE A 142 -20.54 -6.06 -2.55
CA PHE A 142 -21.01 -5.41 -3.78
C PHE A 142 -21.54 -3.99 -3.56
N LYS A 143 -22.31 -3.79 -2.51
CA LYS A 143 -22.90 -2.49 -2.15
C LYS A 143 -22.14 -1.76 -1.03
N ASP A 144 -21.10 -2.37 -0.46
CA ASP A 144 -20.27 -1.70 0.55
C ASP A 144 -19.40 -0.62 -0.09
N LYS A 145 -19.74 0.64 0.18
CA LYS A 145 -19.03 1.82 -0.32
C LYS A 145 -17.62 1.98 0.27
N ASN A 146 -17.25 1.22 1.31
CA ASN A 146 -15.91 1.24 1.88
C ASN A 146 -14.94 0.37 1.08
N VAL A 147 -15.45 -0.64 0.38
CA VAL A 147 -14.68 -1.52 -0.49
C VAL A 147 -14.62 -0.93 -1.90
N VAL A 148 -13.43 -0.72 -2.41
CA VAL A 148 -13.22 -0.36 -3.82
C VAL A 148 -13.21 -1.63 -4.65
N LYS A 149 -13.96 -1.65 -5.74
CA LYS A 149 -13.98 -2.74 -6.72
C LYS A 149 -13.21 -2.29 -7.94
N ALA A 150 -12.32 -3.16 -8.42
CA ALA A 150 -11.59 -2.97 -9.66
C ALA A 150 -12.18 -3.88 -10.74
N LYS A 151 -12.50 -3.33 -11.91
CA LYS A 151 -12.91 -4.11 -13.08
C LYS A 151 -11.65 -4.51 -13.86
N VAL A 152 -11.37 -5.83 -13.92
CA VAL A 152 -10.17 -6.39 -14.53
C VAL A 152 -10.51 -7.64 -15.30
N THR A 153 -10.00 -7.75 -16.52
CA THR A 153 -9.98 -9.04 -17.25
C THR A 153 -8.63 -9.69 -17.04
N LEU A 154 -8.61 -10.83 -16.34
CA LEU A 154 -7.39 -11.53 -16.00
C LEU A 154 -6.95 -12.49 -17.12
N ASN A 155 -5.63 -12.54 -17.31
CA ASN A 155 -4.97 -13.55 -18.13
C ASN A 155 -4.72 -14.83 -17.31
N ARG A 156 -4.06 -15.83 -17.94
CA ARG A 156 -3.74 -17.12 -17.30
C ARG A 156 -2.78 -17.01 -16.10
N ASN A 157 -2.07 -15.89 -15.96
CA ASN A 157 -1.14 -15.62 -14.86
C ASN A 157 -1.81 -14.83 -13.72
N ASN A 158 -3.13 -14.63 -13.76
CA ASN A 158 -3.87 -13.76 -12.84
C ASN A 158 -3.41 -12.29 -12.87
N GLU A 159 -2.98 -11.83 -14.04
CA GLU A 159 -2.57 -10.44 -14.30
C GLU A 159 -3.52 -9.82 -15.32
N GLY A 160 -3.71 -8.49 -15.26
CA GLY A 160 -4.56 -7.78 -16.21
C GLY A 160 -4.51 -6.28 -16.01
N PHE A 161 -5.11 -5.55 -16.95
CA PHE A 161 -5.26 -4.10 -16.84
C PHE A 161 -6.59 -3.77 -16.19
N ALA A 162 -6.54 -2.89 -15.18
CA ALA A 162 -7.76 -2.34 -14.60
C ALA A 162 -8.42 -1.38 -15.59
N ILE A 163 -9.71 -1.62 -15.86
CA ILE A 163 -10.51 -0.82 -16.80
C ILE A 163 -11.27 0.25 -16.03
N ASP A 164 -11.71 -0.07 -14.80
CA ASP A 164 -12.54 0.82 -13.99
C ASP A 164 -12.36 0.53 -12.48
N PHE A 165 -12.66 1.55 -11.67
CA PHE A 165 -12.74 1.45 -10.21
C PHE A 165 -14.03 2.07 -9.71
N CYS A 166 -14.83 1.31 -8.97
CA CYS A 166 -16.10 1.77 -8.45
C CYS A 166 -16.33 1.38 -6.98
N ARG A 167 -17.35 1.96 -6.37
CA ARG A 167 -17.72 1.71 -4.96
C ARG A 167 -18.89 0.76 -4.81
N THR A 168 -19.72 0.63 -5.84
CA THR A 168 -20.89 -0.23 -5.85
C THR A 168 -21.02 -0.92 -7.19
N ILE A 169 -21.44 -2.17 -7.17
CA ILE A 169 -21.71 -2.98 -8.37
C ILE A 169 -23.03 -3.75 -8.17
N GLU A 170 -23.64 -4.19 -9.24
CA GLU A 170 -24.84 -5.03 -9.21
C GLU A 170 -24.52 -6.51 -9.38
N ASN A 171 -23.49 -6.82 -10.16
CA ASN A 171 -23.02 -8.18 -10.37
C ASN A 171 -21.48 -8.27 -10.23
N LYS A 172 -20.97 -9.47 -10.07
CA LYS A 172 -19.53 -9.72 -9.81
C LYS A 172 -18.69 -9.76 -11.10
N GLU A 173 -19.29 -9.82 -12.28
CA GLU A 173 -18.58 -10.11 -13.51
C GLU A 173 -17.40 -9.17 -13.75
N PHE A 174 -16.19 -9.75 -13.82
CA PHE A 174 -14.91 -9.04 -13.95
C PHE A 174 -14.55 -8.05 -12.83
N PHE A 175 -15.30 -8.04 -11.71
CA PHE A 175 -14.99 -7.20 -10.56
C PHE A 175 -14.29 -7.97 -9.44
N TYR A 176 -13.29 -7.35 -8.87
CA TYR A 176 -12.47 -7.86 -7.78
C TYR A 176 -12.38 -6.83 -6.66
N HIS A 177 -12.09 -7.28 -5.43
CA HIS A 177 -11.78 -6.39 -4.32
C HIS A 177 -10.39 -5.79 -4.54
N HIS A 178 -10.30 -4.47 -4.63
CA HIS A 178 -9.05 -3.75 -4.79
C HIS A 178 -8.33 -3.61 -3.45
N ILE A 179 -7.10 -4.10 -3.38
CA ILE A 179 -6.24 -3.98 -2.20
C ILE A 179 -5.54 -2.62 -2.24
N GLY A 180 -5.53 -1.91 -1.10
CA GLY A 180 -4.94 -0.57 -0.97
C GLY A 180 -3.40 -0.58 -1.00
N LEU A 181 -2.84 -1.12 -2.07
CA LEU A 181 -1.42 -1.18 -2.39
C LEU A 181 -1.21 -0.66 -3.80
N TYR A 182 -0.30 0.31 -3.97
CA TYR A 182 0.08 0.86 -5.28
C TYR A 182 1.60 0.94 -5.41
N ILE A 183 2.10 0.68 -6.59
CA ILE A 183 3.51 0.83 -6.92
C ILE A 183 3.63 1.74 -8.14
#